data_df0c89fa5db2378cf355dd8c04cadc46
#
_entry.id   df0c89fa5db2378cf355dd8c04cadc46
#
_cell.length_a   1.000
_cell.length_b   1.000
_cell.length_c   1.000
_cell.angle_alpha   90.00
_cell.angle_beta   90.00
_cell.angle_gamma   90.00
#
_symmetry.space_group_name_H-M   'P 1'
#
loop_
_entity.id
_entity.type
_entity.pdbx_description
1 polymer ?
#
loop_
_entity_poly.entity_id
_entity_poly.type
_entity_poly.pdbx_seq_one_letter_code
_entity_poly.pdbx_strand_id
1 'polypeptide(L)'
;MLRKGAEEILILSRAFRYIKKTDISSVYLSKIGKGSVIMYSSVNTIWVLFGAALVFFMQAGFAMVETGFTRAKNAGNIIMKNLMDFCIGTPVFWLVGFGIMFGAGNGFFGKIGGIASEANYGTAMLPDGVPFWAFLIFQTVFCATAATIVSGAMAERTKFLSYCIYSLIISLVIYPVSGHWIWGGGFISQMGFHDFAGS
;
A
#
# COMPACT_ATOMS: atom_id res chain seq x y z
N MET A 1 -33.88 -45.62 7.50
CA MET A 1 -32.97 -44.72 6.75
C MET A 1 -33.37 -43.25 6.84
N LEU A 2 -34.65 -42.88 6.74
CA LEU A 2 -35.12 -41.48 6.75
C LEU A 2 -34.90 -40.72 8.08
N ARG A 3 -34.82 -41.38 9.22
CA ARG A 3 -34.64 -40.75 10.53
C ARG A 3 -33.19 -40.19 10.76
N LYS A 4 -32.17 -40.87 10.21
CA LYS A 4 -30.78 -40.41 10.27
C LYS A 4 -30.52 -39.17 9.43
N GLY A 5 -31.11 -39.07 8.25
CA GLY A 5 -30.97 -37.88 7.39
C GLY A 5 -31.62 -36.64 7.97
N ALA A 6 -32.74 -36.80 8.70
CA ALA A 6 -33.38 -35.65 9.38
C ALA A 6 -32.58 -35.11 10.56
N GLU A 7 -31.84 -35.98 11.29
CA GLU A 7 -30.97 -35.55 12.40
C GLU A 7 -29.70 -34.82 11.89
N GLU A 8 -29.13 -35.30 10.78
CA GLU A 8 -27.98 -34.63 10.15
C GLU A 8 -28.34 -33.26 9.60
N ILE A 9 -29.50 -33.10 8.97
CA ILE A 9 -30.01 -31.79 8.51
C ILE A 9 -30.29 -30.88 9.69
N LEU A 10 -30.78 -31.39 10.82
CA LEU A 10 -31.01 -30.62 12.04
C LEU A 10 -29.73 -30.17 12.70
N ILE A 11 -28.68 -31.00 12.71
CA ILE A 11 -27.34 -30.67 13.21
C ILE A 11 -26.69 -29.61 12.34
N LEU A 12 -26.74 -29.75 11.00
CA LEU A 12 -26.24 -28.76 10.06
C LEU A 12 -27.00 -27.43 10.19
N SER A 13 -28.30 -27.44 10.35
CA SER A 13 -29.09 -26.21 10.53
C SER A 13 -28.84 -25.53 11.87
N ARG A 14 -28.51 -26.28 12.93
CA ARG A 14 -28.07 -25.76 14.22
C ARG A 14 -26.66 -25.21 14.15
N ALA A 15 -25.74 -25.89 13.48
CA ALA A 15 -24.39 -25.40 13.23
C ALA A 15 -24.39 -24.11 12.41
N PHE A 16 -25.21 -24.04 11.35
CA PHE A 16 -25.36 -22.83 10.52
C PHE A 16 -26.00 -21.67 11.31
N ARG A 17 -26.96 -21.96 12.20
CA ARG A 17 -27.53 -20.94 13.13
C ARG A 17 -26.53 -20.52 14.19
N TYR A 18 -25.65 -21.40 14.65
CA TYR A 18 -24.60 -21.08 15.61
C TYR A 18 -23.51 -20.22 14.97
N ILE A 19 -23.12 -20.51 13.72
CA ILE A 19 -22.18 -19.68 12.93
C ILE A 19 -22.80 -18.31 12.62
N LYS A 20 -24.11 -18.25 12.34
CA LYS A 20 -24.83 -16.98 12.12
C LYS A 20 -25.08 -16.19 13.41
N LYS A 21 -25.02 -16.83 14.57
CA LYS A 21 -25.25 -16.20 15.89
C LYS A 21 -23.93 -15.88 16.62
N THR A 22 -22.84 -16.56 16.33
CA THR A 22 -21.47 -16.14 16.62
C THR A 22 -21.04 -15.15 15.53
N ASP A 23 -21.68 -14.00 15.58
CA ASP A 23 -21.29 -12.86 14.79
C ASP A 23 -19.83 -12.56 15.17
N ILE A 24 -18.92 -12.89 14.25
CA ILE A 24 -17.49 -12.61 14.40
C ILE A 24 -17.31 -11.11 14.67
N SER A 25 -18.27 -10.29 14.25
CA SER A 25 -18.37 -8.88 14.60
C SER A 25 -18.51 -8.64 16.11
N SER A 26 -19.22 -9.50 16.87
CA SER A 26 -19.44 -9.30 18.31
C SER A 26 -18.18 -9.54 19.15
N VAL A 27 -17.27 -10.41 18.70
CA VAL A 27 -16.00 -10.67 19.39
C VAL A 27 -15.01 -9.52 19.16
N TYR A 28 -15.07 -8.87 17.99
CA TYR A 28 -14.29 -7.66 17.71
C TYR A 28 -14.88 -6.42 18.40
N LEU A 29 -16.19 -6.33 18.55
CA LEU A 29 -16.89 -5.21 19.20
C LEU A 29 -16.60 -5.08 20.71
N SER A 30 -16.27 -6.16 21.40
CA SER A 30 -15.97 -6.13 22.84
C SER A 30 -14.60 -5.55 23.19
N LYS A 31 -13.73 -5.37 22.22
CA LYS A 31 -12.35 -4.85 22.39
C LYS A 31 -12.17 -3.37 22.06
N ILE A 32 -13.18 -2.73 21.47
CA ILE A 32 -13.09 -1.32 21.07
C ILE A 32 -13.98 -0.50 22.00
N GLY A 33 -13.35 0.17 22.96
CA GLY A 33 -14.02 1.19 23.77
C GLY A 33 -14.57 2.30 22.86
N LYS A 34 -15.76 2.83 23.20
CA LYS A 34 -16.58 3.91 22.60
C LYS A 34 -15.93 4.73 21.44
N GLY A 35 -15.48 4.06 20.38
CA GLY A 35 -15.03 4.64 19.12
C GLY A 35 -15.87 4.06 17.98
N SER A 36 -16.09 4.78 16.93
CA SER A 36 -16.81 4.35 15.74
C SER A 36 -16.38 2.95 15.31
N VAL A 37 -17.33 2.03 15.16
CA VAL A 37 -17.06 0.67 14.68
C VAL A 37 -16.62 0.76 13.23
N ILE A 38 -15.34 0.55 12.98
CA ILE A 38 -14.81 0.47 11.62
C ILE A 38 -15.13 -0.94 11.12
N MET A 39 -16.05 -1.05 10.17
CA MET A 39 -16.35 -2.31 9.52
C MET A 39 -15.41 -2.50 8.33
N TYR A 40 -14.46 -3.43 8.42
CA TYR A 40 -13.61 -3.81 7.31
C TYR A 40 -14.35 -4.74 6.34
N SER A 41 -14.23 -4.45 5.04
CA SER A 41 -14.74 -5.30 3.97
C SER A 41 -13.65 -6.31 3.56
N SER A 42 -13.92 -7.60 3.71
CA SER A 42 -13.00 -8.65 3.27
C SER A 42 -12.74 -8.60 1.76
N VAL A 43 -13.76 -8.27 0.97
CA VAL A 43 -13.63 -8.17 -0.48
C VAL A 43 -12.72 -7.01 -0.88
N ASN A 44 -12.94 -5.81 -0.31
CA ASN A 44 -12.10 -4.66 -0.59
C ASN A 44 -10.65 -4.88 -0.14
N THR A 45 -10.47 -5.52 1.03
CA THR A 45 -9.15 -5.85 1.55
C THR A 45 -8.39 -6.81 0.65
N ILE A 46 -9.05 -7.90 0.19
CA ILE A 46 -8.45 -8.87 -0.74
C ILE A 46 -8.10 -8.18 -2.06
N TRP A 47 -8.97 -7.32 -2.57
CA TRP A 47 -8.73 -6.59 -3.81
C TRP A 47 -7.51 -5.68 -3.73
N VAL A 48 -7.37 -4.91 -2.64
CA VAL A 48 -6.20 -4.05 -2.40
C VAL A 48 -4.92 -4.86 -2.23
N LEU A 49 -4.96 -5.97 -1.49
CA LEU A 49 -3.79 -6.85 -1.32
C LEU A 49 -3.38 -7.54 -2.62
N PHE A 50 -4.35 -7.96 -3.43
CA PHE A 50 -4.08 -8.51 -4.77
C PHE A 50 -3.45 -7.45 -5.68
N GLY A 51 -3.97 -6.22 -5.67
CA GLY A 51 -3.36 -5.09 -6.36
C GLY A 51 -1.94 -4.81 -5.87
N ALA A 52 -1.71 -4.81 -4.55
CA ALA A 52 -0.37 -4.65 -3.98
C ALA A 52 0.61 -5.73 -4.45
N ALA A 53 0.18 -7.00 -4.51
CA ALA A 53 0.99 -8.09 -5.02
C ALA A 53 1.35 -7.89 -6.50
N LEU A 54 0.40 -7.48 -7.33
CA LEU A 54 0.66 -7.20 -8.75
C LEU A 54 1.65 -6.04 -8.93
N VAL A 55 1.49 -4.96 -8.16
CA VAL A 55 2.42 -3.81 -8.19
C VAL A 55 3.80 -4.21 -7.66
N PHE A 56 3.89 -5.09 -6.65
CA PHE A 56 5.16 -5.63 -6.20
C PHE A 56 5.88 -6.43 -7.31
N PHE A 57 5.15 -7.20 -8.11
CA PHE A 57 5.71 -7.88 -9.28
C PHE A 57 6.21 -6.92 -10.37
N MET A 58 5.77 -5.66 -10.39
CA MET A 58 6.32 -4.65 -11.28
C MET A 58 7.81 -4.38 -11.02
N GLN A 59 8.30 -4.57 -9.79
CA GLN A 59 9.75 -4.47 -9.50
C GLN A 59 10.56 -5.47 -10.34
N ALA A 60 10.12 -6.72 -10.41
CA ALA A 60 10.75 -7.73 -11.26
C ALA A 60 10.57 -7.40 -12.75
N GLY A 61 9.39 -6.92 -13.15
CA GLY A 61 9.09 -6.50 -14.51
C GLY A 61 10.01 -5.38 -14.99
N PHE A 62 10.16 -4.31 -14.20
CA PHE A 62 11.08 -3.21 -14.52
C PHE A 62 12.53 -3.67 -14.56
N ALA A 63 12.97 -4.50 -13.60
CA ALA A 63 14.31 -5.06 -13.61
C ALA A 63 14.59 -5.85 -14.90
N MET A 64 13.64 -6.64 -15.39
CA MET A 64 13.77 -7.39 -16.65
C MET A 64 13.81 -6.47 -17.87
N VAL A 65 12.91 -5.51 -17.96
CA VAL A 65 12.83 -4.55 -19.07
C VAL A 65 14.11 -3.71 -19.15
N GLU A 66 14.53 -3.13 -18.03
CA GLU A 66 15.72 -2.28 -17.95
C GLU A 66 16.99 -3.08 -18.28
N THR A 67 17.09 -4.32 -17.78
CA THR A 67 18.21 -5.22 -18.09
C THR A 67 18.22 -5.58 -19.58
N GLY A 68 17.05 -5.75 -20.19
CA GLY A 68 16.93 -6.08 -21.61
C GLY A 68 17.39 -4.94 -22.55
N PHE A 69 17.26 -3.68 -22.13
CA PHE A 69 17.69 -2.52 -22.90
C PHE A 69 19.15 -2.11 -22.66
N THR A 70 19.81 -2.71 -21.70
CA THR A 70 21.19 -2.36 -21.34
C THR A 70 22.17 -3.46 -21.73
N ARG A 71 23.47 -3.14 -21.67
CA ARG A 71 24.52 -4.12 -22.02
C ARG A 71 24.57 -5.23 -20.99
N ALA A 72 24.68 -6.48 -21.41
CA ALA A 72 24.67 -7.68 -20.57
C ALA A 72 25.64 -7.61 -19.38
N LYS A 73 26.82 -6.96 -19.56
CA LYS A 73 27.79 -6.77 -18.47
C LYS A 73 27.27 -5.93 -17.28
N ASN A 74 26.23 -5.14 -17.50
CA ASN A 74 25.63 -4.27 -16.48
C ASN A 74 24.39 -4.86 -15.84
N ALA A 75 23.91 -6.02 -16.28
CA ALA A 75 22.67 -6.66 -15.83
C ALA A 75 22.60 -6.79 -14.29
N GLY A 76 23.66 -7.31 -13.67
CA GLY A 76 23.71 -7.46 -12.20
C GLY A 76 23.62 -6.14 -11.46
N ASN A 77 24.25 -5.06 -11.96
CA ASN A 77 24.17 -3.75 -11.37
C ASN A 77 22.75 -3.15 -11.45
N ILE A 78 22.05 -3.39 -12.57
CA ILE A 78 20.67 -2.91 -12.78
C ILE A 78 19.69 -3.64 -11.86
N ILE A 79 19.78 -4.96 -11.78
CA ILE A 79 18.95 -5.76 -10.87
C ILE A 79 19.16 -5.30 -9.41
N MET A 80 20.44 -5.08 -9.02
CA MET A 80 20.77 -4.60 -7.69
C MET A 80 20.17 -3.20 -7.41
N LYS A 81 20.20 -2.29 -8.37
CA LYS A 81 19.57 -0.96 -8.24
C LYS A 81 18.06 -1.06 -8.00
N ASN A 82 17.35 -1.85 -8.82
CA ASN A 82 15.92 -2.07 -8.65
C ASN A 82 15.56 -2.69 -7.29
N LEU A 83 16.39 -3.61 -6.78
CA LEU A 83 16.21 -4.17 -5.44
C LEU A 83 16.41 -3.08 -4.36
N MET A 84 17.41 -2.22 -4.53
CA MET A 84 17.70 -1.13 -3.58
C MET A 84 16.58 -0.10 -3.52
N ASP A 85 15.84 0.15 -4.60
CA ASP A 85 14.67 1.04 -4.57
C ASP A 85 13.62 0.57 -3.57
N PHE A 86 13.35 -0.73 -3.56
CA PHE A 86 12.44 -1.31 -2.58
C PHE A 86 13.02 -1.30 -1.16
N CYS A 87 14.31 -1.67 -1.01
CA CYS A 87 14.98 -1.73 0.29
C CYS A 87 15.13 -0.36 0.96
N ILE A 88 15.39 0.70 0.19
CA ILE A 88 15.52 2.07 0.69
C ILE A 88 14.15 2.72 0.80
N GLY A 89 13.30 2.57 -0.23
CA GLY A 89 12.00 3.21 -0.29
C GLY A 89 11.07 2.80 0.82
N THR A 90 11.02 1.50 1.15
CA THR A 90 10.13 0.99 2.19
C THR A 90 10.33 1.65 3.55
N PRO A 91 11.52 1.61 4.20
CA PRO A 91 11.70 2.21 5.51
C PRO A 91 11.58 3.73 5.47
N VAL A 92 12.07 4.39 4.43
CA VAL A 92 11.98 5.84 4.28
C VAL A 92 10.53 6.30 4.14
N PHE A 93 9.75 5.61 3.32
CA PHE A 93 8.33 5.90 3.15
C PHE A 93 7.54 5.67 4.46
N TRP A 94 7.83 4.61 5.21
CA TRP A 94 7.15 4.31 6.47
C TRP A 94 7.49 5.29 7.58
N LEU A 95 8.72 5.79 7.63
CA LEU A 95 9.18 6.71 8.66
C LEU A 95 8.69 8.14 8.43
N VAL A 96 8.72 8.59 7.19
CA VAL A 96 8.50 10.01 6.85
C VAL A 96 7.56 10.20 5.66
N GLY A 97 7.78 9.47 4.56
CA GLY A 97 7.08 9.67 3.29
C GLY A 97 5.56 9.54 3.42
N PHE A 98 5.08 8.56 4.17
CA PHE A 98 3.65 8.37 4.41
C PHE A 98 3.01 9.59 5.09
N GLY A 99 3.70 10.19 6.04
CA GLY A 99 3.23 11.40 6.73
C GLY A 99 3.15 12.61 5.79
N ILE A 100 4.15 12.79 4.94
CA ILE A 100 4.14 13.86 3.93
C ILE A 100 3.00 13.65 2.94
N MET A 101 2.70 12.39 2.56
CA MET A 101 1.70 12.07 1.55
C MET A 101 0.27 12.12 2.09
N PHE A 102 0.00 11.50 3.24
CA PHE A 102 -1.36 11.30 3.77
C PHE A 102 -1.63 11.97 5.13
N GLY A 103 -0.62 12.58 5.73
CA GLY A 103 -0.81 13.31 6.98
C GLY A 103 -1.71 14.52 6.82
N ALA A 104 -2.48 14.85 7.86
CA ALA A 104 -3.24 16.09 7.91
C ALA A 104 -2.29 17.29 7.83
N GLY A 105 -2.38 18.08 6.78
CA GLY A 105 -1.45 19.18 6.49
C GLY A 105 -2.10 20.34 5.76
N ASN A 106 -1.31 21.02 4.96
CA ASN A 106 -1.77 22.10 4.09
C ASN A 106 -1.89 21.60 2.63
N GLY A 107 -2.25 22.46 1.68
CA GLY A 107 -2.41 22.07 0.27
C GLY A 107 -1.13 21.57 -0.42
N PHE A 108 0.05 21.72 0.18
CA PHE A 108 1.32 21.37 -0.45
C PHE A 108 1.96 20.10 0.11
N PHE A 109 1.84 19.84 1.40
CA PHE A 109 2.37 18.64 2.04
C PHE A 109 1.63 18.31 3.34
N GLY A 110 1.61 17.01 3.70
CA GLY A 110 1.06 16.53 4.95
C GLY A 110 2.01 16.71 6.13
N LYS A 111 1.45 16.63 7.33
CA LYS A 111 2.22 16.72 8.58
C LYS A 111 2.80 15.34 8.93
N ILE A 112 4.10 15.31 9.21
CA ILE A 112 4.77 14.10 9.70
C ILE A 112 4.34 13.87 11.16
N GLY A 113 3.60 12.78 11.38
CA GLY A 113 3.11 12.38 12.72
C GLY A 113 3.92 11.26 13.37
N GLY A 114 5.04 10.87 12.77
CA GLY A 114 5.84 9.71 13.20
C GLY A 114 5.75 8.54 12.23
N ILE A 115 6.08 7.33 12.71
CA ILE A 115 6.06 6.11 11.90
C ILE A 115 4.63 5.84 11.40
N ALA A 116 4.51 5.38 10.15
CA ALA A 116 3.23 5.05 9.54
C ALA A 116 2.49 3.98 10.37
N SER A 117 1.43 4.41 11.03
CA SER A 117 0.57 3.56 11.86
C SER A 117 -0.82 4.18 11.97
N GLU A 118 -1.82 3.34 12.21
CA GLU A 118 -3.19 3.79 12.44
C GLU A 118 -3.29 4.73 13.66
N ALA A 119 -2.46 4.50 14.69
CA ALA A 119 -2.43 5.33 15.88
C ALA A 119 -1.97 6.78 15.60
N ASN A 120 -1.05 6.97 14.65
CA ASN A 120 -0.48 8.28 14.33
C ASN A 120 -1.29 9.06 13.27
N TYR A 121 -1.93 8.36 12.35
CA TYR A 121 -2.59 8.98 11.19
C TYR A 121 -4.11 8.77 11.16
N GLY A 122 -4.64 7.85 11.97
CA GLY A 122 -6.06 7.51 11.97
C GLY A 122 -6.48 6.77 10.71
N THR A 123 -7.77 6.81 10.41
CA THR A 123 -8.39 6.05 9.30
C THR A 123 -9.08 6.92 8.27
N ALA A 124 -9.05 8.25 8.42
CA ALA A 124 -9.80 9.18 7.57
C ALA A 124 -9.34 9.18 6.10
N MET A 125 -8.07 8.81 5.83
CA MET A 125 -7.52 8.72 4.47
C MET A 125 -7.76 7.36 3.82
N LEU A 126 -8.26 6.37 4.55
CA LEU A 126 -8.42 5.02 4.04
C LEU A 126 -9.64 4.93 3.12
N PRO A 127 -9.56 4.14 2.03
CA PRO A 127 -10.74 3.75 1.30
C PRO A 127 -11.71 2.95 2.18
N ASP A 128 -13.02 3.05 1.88
CA ASP A 128 -14.07 2.40 2.67
C ASP A 128 -13.82 0.91 2.86
N GLY A 129 -13.79 0.49 4.12
CA GLY A 129 -13.63 -0.90 4.51
C GLY A 129 -12.24 -1.52 4.30
N VAL A 130 -11.20 -0.72 4.05
CA VAL A 130 -9.82 -1.21 3.88
C VAL A 130 -9.02 -0.99 5.17
N PRO A 131 -8.35 -2.03 5.72
CA PRO A 131 -7.49 -1.89 6.88
C PRO A 131 -6.25 -1.02 6.59
N PHE A 132 -5.78 -0.28 7.59
CA PHE A 132 -4.60 0.59 7.47
C PHE A 132 -3.38 -0.13 6.87
N TRP A 133 -3.06 -1.34 7.34
CA TRP A 133 -1.89 -2.07 6.89
C TRP A 133 -1.99 -2.54 5.43
N ALA A 134 -3.19 -2.89 4.95
CA ALA A 134 -3.41 -3.23 3.55
C ALA A 134 -3.23 -2.00 2.65
N PHE A 135 -3.71 -0.85 3.07
CA PHE A 135 -3.48 0.41 2.38
C PHE A 135 -2.01 0.82 2.41
N LEU A 136 -1.33 0.71 3.56
CA LEU A 136 0.07 1.07 3.71
C LEU A 136 0.98 0.26 2.78
N ILE A 137 0.81 -1.07 2.72
CA ILE A 137 1.64 -1.90 1.84
C ILE A 137 1.39 -1.58 0.37
N PHE A 138 0.14 -1.32 -0.02
CA PHE A 138 -0.21 -0.90 -1.37
C PHE A 138 0.51 0.40 -1.76
N GLN A 139 0.47 1.42 -0.92
CA GLN A 139 1.17 2.68 -1.16
C GLN A 139 2.70 2.53 -1.15
N THR A 140 3.23 1.63 -0.33
CA THR A 140 4.67 1.36 -0.24
C THR A 140 5.22 0.79 -1.54
N VAL A 141 4.53 -0.17 -2.16
CA VAL A 141 4.99 -0.77 -3.41
C VAL A 141 4.90 0.21 -4.58
N PHE A 142 3.95 1.15 -4.57
CA PHE A 142 3.91 2.26 -5.53
C PHE A 142 5.07 3.23 -5.35
N CYS A 143 5.42 3.56 -4.11
CA CYS A 143 6.59 4.41 -3.83
C CYS A 143 7.88 3.81 -4.39
N ALA A 144 8.11 2.53 -4.15
CA ALA A 144 9.27 1.82 -4.70
C ALA A 144 9.26 1.79 -6.23
N THR A 145 8.08 1.56 -6.84
CA THR A 145 7.91 1.56 -8.30
C THR A 145 8.22 2.94 -8.89
N ALA A 146 7.81 4.04 -8.24
CA ALA A 146 8.12 5.38 -8.70
C ALA A 146 9.63 5.64 -8.78
N ALA A 147 10.42 5.18 -7.81
CA ALA A 147 11.87 5.26 -7.85
C ALA A 147 12.44 4.41 -9.01
N THR A 148 11.94 3.21 -9.20
CA THR A 148 12.37 2.28 -10.26
C THR A 148 12.10 2.82 -11.67
N ILE A 149 10.99 3.50 -11.91
CA ILE A 149 10.67 4.08 -13.24
C ILE A 149 11.77 5.03 -13.70
N VAL A 150 12.28 5.88 -12.81
CA VAL A 150 13.33 6.85 -13.14
C VAL A 150 14.70 6.18 -13.29
N SER A 151 14.89 4.97 -12.74
CA SER A 151 16.12 4.17 -12.84
C SER A 151 16.59 4.01 -14.29
N GLY A 152 15.67 3.81 -15.22
CA GLY A 152 15.98 3.67 -16.65
C GLY A 152 16.72 4.86 -17.26
N ALA A 153 16.40 6.08 -16.85
CA ALA A 153 17.10 7.29 -17.29
C ALA A 153 18.55 7.37 -16.77
N MET A 154 18.83 6.72 -15.66
CA MET A 154 20.12 6.69 -14.98
C MET A 154 20.93 5.42 -15.29
N ALA A 155 20.37 4.50 -16.06
CA ALA A 155 21.01 3.25 -16.43
C ALA A 155 22.35 3.51 -17.14
N GLU A 156 23.40 2.75 -16.76
CA GLU A 156 24.77 2.84 -17.28
C GLU A 156 25.48 4.19 -17.10
N ARG A 157 24.84 5.21 -16.57
CA ARG A 157 25.38 6.58 -16.49
C ARG A 157 25.76 7.02 -15.09
N THR A 158 25.24 6.38 -14.04
CA THR A 158 25.40 6.79 -12.64
C THR A 158 26.13 5.74 -11.81
N LYS A 159 26.92 6.22 -10.85
CA LYS A 159 27.53 5.38 -9.82
C LYS A 159 26.45 4.82 -8.89
N PHE A 160 26.66 3.63 -8.37
CA PHE A 160 25.68 2.96 -7.47
C PHE A 160 25.32 3.81 -6.23
N LEU A 161 26.32 4.43 -5.58
CA LEU A 161 26.06 5.28 -4.40
C LEU A 161 25.17 6.49 -4.74
N SER A 162 25.43 7.15 -5.89
CA SER A 162 24.61 8.29 -6.34
C SER A 162 23.16 7.84 -6.61
N TYR A 163 23.00 6.61 -7.09
CA TYR A 163 21.71 6.03 -7.30
C TYR A 163 20.93 5.79 -5.97
N CYS A 164 21.61 5.28 -4.94
CA CYS A 164 20.99 5.09 -3.61
C CYS A 164 20.51 6.42 -3.01
N ILE A 165 21.31 7.50 -3.16
CA ILE A 165 20.93 8.85 -2.72
C ILE A 165 19.71 9.35 -3.48
N TYR A 166 19.67 9.14 -4.78
CA TYR A 166 18.54 9.49 -5.63
C TYR A 166 17.27 8.75 -5.19
N SER A 167 17.34 7.43 -5.02
CA SER A 167 16.21 6.59 -4.57
C SER A 167 15.65 7.06 -3.22
N LEU A 168 16.55 7.45 -2.29
CA LEU A 168 16.17 8.05 -1.02
C LEU A 168 15.40 9.37 -1.22
N ILE A 169 15.87 10.27 -2.06
CA ILE A 169 15.22 11.57 -2.31
C ILE A 169 13.86 11.38 -2.96
N ILE A 170 13.73 10.48 -3.93
CA ILE A 170 12.44 10.17 -4.56
C ILE A 170 11.45 9.66 -3.51
N SER A 171 11.84 8.68 -2.72
CA SER A 171 10.95 8.04 -1.74
C SER A 171 10.62 8.94 -0.55
N LEU A 172 11.52 9.87 -0.19
CA LEU A 172 11.36 10.75 0.96
C LEU A 172 10.56 12.01 0.63
N VAL A 173 10.81 12.61 -0.53
CA VAL A 173 10.31 13.95 -0.86
C VAL A 173 9.47 13.97 -2.12
N ILE A 174 10.04 13.58 -3.26
CA ILE A 174 9.41 13.84 -4.56
C ILE A 174 8.09 13.09 -4.70
N TYR A 175 8.10 11.78 -4.48
CA TYR A 175 6.91 10.96 -4.58
C TYR A 175 5.86 11.31 -3.50
N PRO A 176 6.20 11.44 -2.20
CA PRO A 176 5.22 11.81 -1.19
C PRO A 176 4.59 13.19 -1.40
N VAL A 177 5.35 14.18 -1.81
CA VAL A 177 4.82 15.53 -2.07
C VAL A 177 3.88 15.53 -3.27
N SER A 178 4.29 14.94 -4.40
CA SER A 178 3.43 14.82 -5.59
C SER A 178 2.18 13.98 -5.30
N GLY A 179 2.32 12.90 -4.54
CA GLY A 179 1.20 12.07 -4.10
C GLY A 179 0.24 12.80 -3.17
N HIS A 180 0.75 13.67 -2.30
CA HIS A 180 -0.10 14.51 -1.45
C HIS A 180 -0.99 15.45 -2.31
N TRP A 181 -0.43 16.04 -3.35
CA TRP A 181 -1.19 16.94 -4.23
C TRP A 181 -2.38 16.26 -4.90
N ILE A 182 -2.24 14.97 -5.23
CA ILE A 182 -3.23 14.21 -6.01
C ILE A 182 -4.15 13.39 -5.09
N TRP A 183 -3.58 12.62 -4.17
CA TRP A 183 -4.32 11.63 -3.36
C TRP A 183 -4.42 12.00 -1.88
N GLY A 184 -3.50 12.81 -1.36
CA GLY A 184 -3.45 13.22 0.05
C GLY A 184 -4.35 14.40 0.42
N GLY A 185 -5.22 14.85 -0.47
CA GLY A 185 -6.09 16.02 -0.23
C GLY A 185 -5.37 17.36 -0.45
N GLY A 186 -4.26 17.37 -1.21
CA GLY A 186 -3.53 18.57 -1.56
C GLY A 186 -4.24 19.47 -2.58
N PHE A 187 -3.58 20.54 -3.03
CA PHE A 187 -4.23 21.61 -3.82
C PHE A 187 -4.81 21.12 -5.15
N ILE A 188 -4.19 20.15 -5.82
CA ILE A 188 -4.71 19.60 -7.10
C ILE A 188 -6.02 18.83 -6.85
N SER A 189 -6.05 18.01 -5.80
CA SER A 189 -7.27 17.30 -5.38
C SER A 189 -8.39 18.27 -5.02
N GLN A 190 -8.07 19.36 -4.31
CA GLN A 190 -9.05 20.41 -3.94
C GLN A 190 -9.58 21.19 -5.13
N MET A 191 -8.84 21.24 -6.26
CA MET A 191 -9.30 21.82 -7.52
C MET A 191 -10.26 20.90 -8.30
N GLY A 192 -10.58 19.72 -7.76
CA GLY A 192 -11.48 18.75 -8.39
C GLY A 192 -10.80 17.78 -9.35
N PHE A 193 -9.47 17.70 -9.33
CA PHE A 193 -8.75 16.67 -10.10
C PHE A 193 -9.00 15.28 -9.51
N HIS A 194 -9.34 14.34 -10.37
CA HIS A 194 -9.48 12.94 -10.04
C HIS A 194 -8.57 12.10 -10.94
N ASP A 195 -7.68 11.35 -10.31
CA ASP A 195 -6.83 10.38 -11.00
C ASP A 195 -7.68 9.16 -11.39
N PHE A 196 -8.11 9.10 -12.65
CA PHE A 196 -8.94 7.99 -13.12
C PHE A 196 -8.14 6.72 -13.40
N ALA A 197 -6.85 6.84 -13.67
CA ALA A 197 -5.97 5.71 -13.95
C ALA A 197 -5.45 5.05 -12.67
N GLY A 198 -5.38 5.78 -11.56
CA GLY A 198 -5.00 5.26 -10.26
C GLY A 198 -3.51 4.94 -10.15
N SER A 199 -2.64 5.65 -10.85
CA SER A 199 -1.20 5.37 -10.88
C SER A 199 -0.35 6.54 -10.42
#